data_601cb68c2949265b0d765792226447a5
#
_entry.id   601cb68c2949265b0d765792226447a5
#
_cell.length_a   1.000
_cell.length_b   1.000
_cell.length_c   1.000
_cell.angle_alpha   90.00
_cell.angle_beta   90.00
_cell.angle_gamma   90.00
#
_symmetry.space_group_name_H-M   'P 1'
#
loop_
_entity.id
_entity.type
_entity.pdbx_description
1 polymer ?
#
loop_
_entity_poly.entity_id
_entity_poly.type
_entity_poly.pdbx_seq_one_letter_code
_entity_poly.pdbx_strand_id
1 'polypeptide(L)'
;MIDKVFPRIHSEGYKFLVIFGIATLILYFISSFLGLLGLVLTIWCYYFFRDPERQSINSDEYLVSPADGEIVKVEEVNGPKELGLEEKKFTKISIFMNVFDCHVNRSPCSGTISEITYKPGKFINASLDKASEDNERCYYKIKSSFGEDIIVVQIAGLLARRIVTECSKDDAINQGSRIGMIRFGSRADVYFENYKPLVREEQKSLAGETLLAKR
;
A
#
# COMPACT_ATOMS: atom_id res chain seq x y z
N MET A 1 -5.97 -3.91 24.03
CA MET A 1 -5.45 -2.52 24.24
C MET A 1 -3.96 -2.44 23.93
N ILE A 2 -3.15 -3.42 24.34
CA ILE A 2 -1.69 -3.49 24.08
C ILE A 2 -1.40 -3.52 22.57
N ASP A 3 -2.16 -4.31 21.79
CA ASP A 3 -1.99 -4.45 20.34
C ASP A 3 -2.23 -3.14 19.54
N LYS A 4 -2.94 -2.16 20.11
CA LYS A 4 -3.09 -0.84 19.51
C LYS A 4 -1.84 0.03 19.67
N VAL A 5 -1.09 -0.17 20.76
CA VAL A 5 0.14 0.58 21.04
C VAL A 5 1.34 -0.12 20.42
N PHE A 6 1.35 -1.47 20.45
CA PHE A 6 2.41 -2.31 19.88
C PHE A 6 1.81 -3.26 18.84
N PRO A 7 1.50 -2.77 17.63
CA PRO A 7 0.97 -3.60 16.57
C PRO A 7 2.01 -4.65 16.13
N ARG A 8 1.55 -5.74 15.55
CA ARG A 8 2.43 -6.73 14.94
C ARG A 8 3.36 -6.06 13.93
N ILE A 9 4.50 -6.64 13.72
CA ILE A 9 5.48 -6.20 12.75
C ILE A 9 5.41 -7.12 11.53
N HIS A 10 5.41 -6.52 10.36
CA HIS A 10 5.54 -7.23 9.10
C HIS A 10 6.87 -7.99 9.04
N SER A 11 6.88 -9.18 8.43
CA SER A 11 8.07 -10.05 8.35
C SER A 11 9.30 -9.34 7.79
N GLU A 12 9.11 -8.45 6.82
CA GLU A 12 10.15 -7.64 6.20
C GLU A 12 10.82 -6.64 7.17
N GLY A 13 10.17 -6.31 8.29
CA GLY A 13 10.68 -5.36 9.28
C GLY A 13 11.74 -5.93 10.23
N TYR A 14 11.69 -7.24 10.52
CA TYR A 14 12.59 -7.82 11.55
C TYR A 14 14.06 -7.59 11.28
N LYS A 15 14.53 -7.78 10.04
CA LYS A 15 15.93 -7.55 9.69
C LYS A 15 16.36 -6.09 9.88
N PHE A 16 15.47 -5.14 9.57
CA PHE A 16 15.79 -3.73 9.77
C PHE A 16 15.84 -3.36 11.25
N LEU A 17 14.91 -3.89 12.05
CA LEU A 17 14.94 -3.67 13.51
C LEU A 17 16.21 -4.21 14.15
N VAL A 18 16.69 -5.37 13.75
CA VAL A 18 17.96 -5.92 14.22
C VAL A 18 19.12 -5.00 13.85
N ILE A 19 19.17 -4.55 12.57
CA ILE A 19 20.23 -3.64 12.10
C ILE A 19 20.20 -2.31 12.88
N PHE A 20 19.01 -1.68 13.00
CA PHE A 20 18.85 -0.43 13.73
C PHE A 20 19.16 -0.60 15.23
N GLY A 21 18.75 -1.71 15.84
CA GLY A 21 19.07 -2.03 17.24
C GLY A 21 20.57 -2.15 17.49
N ILE A 22 21.29 -2.90 16.65
CA ILE A 22 22.75 -3.03 16.74
C ILE A 22 23.42 -1.67 16.52
N ALA A 23 23.01 -0.91 15.50
CA ALA A 23 23.53 0.43 15.24
C ALA A 23 23.32 1.36 16.44
N THR A 24 22.14 1.31 17.07
CA THR A 24 21.82 2.08 18.28
C THR A 24 22.78 1.76 19.42
N LEU A 25 23.06 0.47 19.66
CA LEU A 25 24.02 0.06 20.70
C LEU A 25 25.43 0.59 20.42
N ILE A 26 25.90 0.48 19.18
CA ILE A 26 27.21 1.02 18.78
C ILE A 26 27.25 2.55 19.00
N LEU A 27 26.24 3.27 18.57
CA LEU A 27 26.11 4.72 18.72
C LEU A 27 26.10 5.13 20.22
N TYR A 28 25.45 4.36 21.08
CA TYR A 28 25.40 4.60 22.51
C TYR A 28 26.78 4.51 23.15
N PHE A 29 27.64 3.59 22.73
CA PHE A 29 29.04 3.49 23.23
C PHE A 29 29.93 4.67 22.78
N ILE A 30 29.54 5.36 21.69
CA ILE A 30 30.24 6.57 21.22
C ILE A 30 29.77 7.80 22.01
N SER A 31 28.45 7.96 22.15
CA SER A 31 27.80 9.07 22.85
C SER A 31 26.38 8.74 23.24
N SER A 32 25.96 9.10 24.45
CA SER A 32 24.57 8.95 24.90
C SER A 32 23.59 9.70 24.03
N PHE A 33 23.97 10.85 23.46
CA PHE A 33 23.16 11.61 22.54
C PHE A 33 22.92 10.85 21.20
N LEU A 34 23.98 10.26 20.64
CA LEU A 34 23.88 9.42 19.44
C LEU A 34 23.07 8.15 19.70
N GLY A 35 23.23 7.56 20.89
CA GLY A 35 22.39 6.43 21.32
C GLY A 35 20.92 6.77 21.39
N LEU A 36 20.56 7.94 21.93
CA LEU A 36 19.17 8.42 21.97
C LEU A 36 18.61 8.62 20.55
N LEU A 37 19.38 9.22 19.65
CA LEU A 37 18.99 9.37 18.25
C LEU A 37 18.76 8.03 17.58
N GLY A 38 19.67 7.07 17.80
CA GLY A 38 19.52 5.69 17.31
C GLY A 38 18.25 5.01 17.82
N LEU A 39 17.93 5.21 19.11
CA LEU A 39 16.71 4.67 19.72
C LEU A 39 15.44 5.25 19.05
N VAL A 40 15.39 6.56 18.83
CA VAL A 40 14.27 7.22 18.14
C VAL A 40 14.10 6.64 16.72
N LEU A 41 15.19 6.45 15.97
CA LEU A 41 15.15 5.85 14.64
C LEU A 41 14.72 4.37 14.68
N THR A 42 15.11 3.62 15.70
CA THR A 42 14.70 2.21 15.89
C THR A 42 13.18 2.14 16.17
N ILE A 43 12.67 3.03 17.02
CA ILE A 43 11.22 3.13 17.29
C ILE A 43 10.46 3.52 16.01
N TRP A 44 10.96 4.49 15.26
CA TRP A 44 10.36 4.85 13.98
C TRP A 44 10.37 3.68 12.99
N CYS A 45 11.47 2.94 12.89
CA CYS A 45 11.56 1.73 12.06
C CYS A 45 10.50 0.68 12.47
N TYR A 46 10.29 0.48 13.78
CA TYR A 46 9.24 -0.39 14.30
C TYR A 46 7.86 0.06 13.80
N TYR A 47 7.52 1.35 13.95
CA TYR A 47 6.22 1.89 13.51
C TYR A 47 6.06 1.88 11.99
N PHE A 48 7.14 2.06 11.24
CA PHE A 48 7.09 1.97 9.78
C PHE A 48 6.68 0.57 9.31
N PHE A 49 7.23 -0.48 9.92
CA PHE A 49 6.94 -1.87 9.57
C PHE A 49 5.74 -2.46 10.35
N ARG A 50 4.93 -1.62 10.99
CA ARG A 50 3.73 -2.10 11.68
C ARG A 50 2.74 -2.73 10.71
N ASP A 51 2.09 -3.78 11.17
CA ASP A 51 1.03 -4.50 10.45
C ASP A 51 -0.18 -4.72 11.37
N PRO A 52 -0.95 -3.65 11.64
CA PRO A 52 -2.10 -3.73 12.53
C PRO A 52 -3.19 -4.63 11.93
N GLU A 53 -3.92 -5.35 12.79
CA GLU A 53 -5.15 -6.02 12.36
C GLU A 53 -6.20 -4.98 11.97
N ARG A 54 -6.93 -5.27 10.88
CA ARG A 54 -7.96 -4.41 10.30
C ARG A 54 -9.27 -5.17 10.20
N GLN A 55 -10.37 -4.45 10.35
CA GLN A 55 -11.70 -5.01 10.21
C GLN A 55 -12.36 -4.46 8.95
N SER A 56 -12.42 -5.27 7.91
CA SER A 56 -13.12 -4.94 6.68
C SER A 56 -14.61 -5.26 6.79
N ILE A 57 -15.41 -4.51 6.05
CA ILE A 57 -16.87 -4.67 6.06
C ILE A 57 -17.33 -6.02 5.48
N ASN A 58 -16.47 -6.70 4.70
CA ASN A 58 -16.79 -7.93 3.97
C ASN A 58 -18.09 -7.81 3.16
N SER A 59 -18.18 -6.78 2.37
CA SER A 59 -19.35 -6.48 1.55
C SER A 59 -18.95 -6.27 0.11
N ASP A 60 -19.63 -6.94 -0.76
CA ASP A 60 -19.43 -6.86 -2.19
C ASP A 60 -19.98 -5.55 -2.81
N GLU A 61 -20.76 -4.77 -2.05
CA GLU A 61 -21.26 -3.46 -2.48
C GLU A 61 -20.19 -2.36 -2.42
N TYR A 62 -19.13 -2.56 -1.65
CA TYR A 62 -18.14 -1.53 -1.37
C TYR A 62 -16.72 -1.98 -1.71
N LEU A 63 -15.94 -1.04 -2.24
CA LEU A 63 -14.49 -1.18 -2.29
C LEU A 63 -13.88 -0.51 -1.07
N VAL A 64 -12.98 -1.21 -0.36
CA VAL A 64 -12.23 -0.64 0.74
C VAL A 64 -10.86 -0.15 0.27
N SER A 65 -10.25 0.74 1.04
CA SER A 65 -8.92 1.26 0.71
C SER A 65 -7.86 0.16 0.75
N PRO A 66 -6.95 0.11 -0.24
CA PRO A 66 -5.80 -0.78 -0.19
C PRO A 66 -4.64 -0.23 0.65
N ALA A 67 -4.67 1.04 1.07
CA ALA A 67 -3.53 1.70 1.70
C ALA A 67 -3.95 2.68 2.81
N ASP A 68 -3.08 2.81 3.84
CA ASP A 68 -3.11 3.97 4.73
C ASP A 68 -2.51 5.17 4.01
N GLY A 69 -3.03 6.36 4.24
CA GLY A 69 -2.44 7.57 3.66
C GLY A 69 -3.45 8.67 3.38
N GLU A 70 -3.16 9.46 2.37
CA GLU A 70 -3.99 10.57 1.92
C GLU A 70 -4.42 10.36 0.47
N ILE A 71 -5.71 10.56 0.19
CA ILE A 71 -6.23 10.51 -1.16
C ILE A 71 -5.76 11.76 -1.90
N VAL A 72 -4.88 11.57 -2.87
CA VAL A 72 -4.28 12.68 -3.63
C VAL A 72 -4.99 12.92 -4.96
N LYS A 73 -5.77 11.93 -5.46
CA LYS A 73 -6.47 12.08 -6.73
C LYS A 73 -7.68 11.16 -6.84
N VAL A 74 -8.76 11.67 -7.43
CA VAL A 74 -9.96 10.93 -7.85
C VAL A 74 -10.30 11.38 -9.25
N GLU A 75 -10.09 10.54 -10.25
CA GLU A 75 -10.24 10.93 -11.66
C GLU A 75 -10.69 9.76 -12.56
N GLU A 76 -11.26 10.08 -13.73
CA GLU A 76 -11.51 9.12 -14.79
C GLU A 76 -10.31 9.04 -15.73
N VAL A 77 -9.80 7.83 -15.96
CA VAL A 77 -8.61 7.58 -16.77
C VAL A 77 -8.80 6.35 -17.67
N ASN A 78 -7.93 6.19 -18.63
CA ASN A 78 -7.77 4.93 -19.34
C ASN A 78 -7.12 3.89 -18.40
N GLY A 79 -7.46 2.62 -18.59
CA GLY A 79 -6.88 1.53 -17.83
C GLY A 79 -5.37 1.36 -18.09
N PRO A 80 -4.68 0.61 -17.21
CA PRO A 80 -3.25 0.38 -17.33
C PRO A 80 -2.90 -0.39 -18.62
N LYS A 81 -2.00 0.19 -19.44
CA LYS A 81 -1.49 -0.44 -20.67
C LYS A 81 -0.72 -1.73 -20.41
N GLU A 82 -0.11 -1.84 -19.24
CA GLU A 82 0.63 -3.03 -18.81
C GLU A 82 -0.26 -4.27 -18.65
N LEU A 83 -1.57 -4.05 -18.55
CA LEU A 83 -2.60 -5.10 -18.48
C LEU A 83 -3.45 -5.18 -19.76
N GLY A 84 -3.09 -4.42 -20.82
CA GLY A 84 -3.86 -4.36 -22.07
C GLY A 84 -5.26 -3.74 -21.92
N LEU A 85 -5.40 -2.77 -21.02
CA LEU A 85 -6.70 -2.17 -20.66
C LEU A 85 -6.80 -0.68 -21.07
N GLU A 86 -5.90 -0.18 -21.89
CA GLU A 86 -5.82 1.23 -22.32
C GLU A 86 -7.06 1.74 -23.06
N GLU A 87 -7.83 0.85 -23.67
CA GLU A 87 -9.07 1.18 -24.38
C GLU A 87 -10.29 1.31 -23.44
N LYS A 88 -10.15 0.85 -22.19
CA LYS A 88 -11.22 0.89 -21.19
C LYS A 88 -11.09 2.11 -20.30
N LYS A 89 -12.24 2.68 -19.91
CA LYS A 89 -12.30 3.77 -18.94
C LYS A 89 -12.50 3.22 -17.53
N PHE A 90 -11.75 3.78 -16.59
CA PHE A 90 -11.81 3.45 -15.17
C PHE A 90 -11.89 4.73 -14.35
N THR A 91 -12.56 4.66 -13.21
CA THR A 91 -12.31 5.59 -12.12
C THR A 91 -11.05 5.16 -11.40
N LYS A 92 -10.10 6.07 -11.22
CA LYS A 92 -8.87 5.86 -10.46
C LYS A 92 -8.89 6.67 -9.18
N ILE A 93 -8.57 6.03 -8.07
CA ILE A 93 -8.29 6.69 -6.78
C ILE A 93 -6.83 6.43 -6.43
N SER A 94 -6.08 7.52 -6.19
CA SER A 94 -4.67 7.47 -5.83
C SER A 94 -4.48 7.82 -4.35
N ILE A 95 -3.75 7.00 -3.61
CA ILE A 95 -3.52 7.13 -2.18
C ILE A 95 -2.02 7.23 -1.93
N PHE A 96 -1.57 8.37 -1.43
CA PHE A 96 -0.17 8.61 -1.09
C PHE A 96 0.11 8.20 0.36
N MET A 97 1.11 7.35 0.55
CA MET A 97 1.58 6.89 1.85
C MET A 97 2.86 7.63 2.23
N ASN A 98 2.82 8.46 3.27
CA ASN A 98 4.02 9.09 3.81
C ASN A 98 4.77 8.12 4.74
N VAL A 99 5.99 8.49 5.16
CA VAL A 99 6.87 7.61 5.95
C VAL A 99 6.38 7.28 7.37
N PHE A 100 5.27 7.85 7.81
CA PHE A 100 4.62 7.56 9.09
C PHE A 100 3.35 6.71 8.94
N ASP A 101 2.87 6.53 7.72
CA ASP A 101 1.72 5.68 7.42
C ASP A 101 2.10 4.19 7.46
N CYS A 102 1.11 3.30 7.57
CA CYS A 102 1.33 1.87 7.43
C CYS A 102 1.47 1.51 5.94
N HIS A 103 2.53 0.77 5.60
CA HIS A 103 2.86 0.46 4.21
C HIS A 103 2.42 -0.94 3.77
N VAL A 104 1.71 -1.67 4.61
CA VAL A 104 1.06 -2.94 4.23
C VAL A 104 -0.18 -2.63 3.41
N ASN A 105 -0.22 -3.14 2.19
CA ASN A 105 -1.35 -2.95 1.29
C ASN A 105 -2.32 -4.13 1.35
N ARG A 106 -3.61 -3.83 1.14
CA ARG A 106 -4.71 -4.77 1.32
C ARG A 106 -5.62 -4.83 0.10
N SER A 107 -6.31 -5.95 -0.08
CA SER A 107 -7.28 -6.11 -1.16
C SER A 107 -8.50 -5.20 -0.95
N PRO A 108 -8.92 -4.44 -1.97
CA PRO A 108 -10.12 -3.60 -1.89
C PRO A 108 -11.42 -4.40 -1.96
N CYS A 109 -11.40 -5.64 -2.43
CA CYS A 109 -12.57 -6.49 -2.58
C CYS A 109 -12.21 -7.97 -2.37
N SER A 110 -13.22 -8.81 -2.22
CA SER A 110 -13.09 -10.26 -2.30
C SER A 110 -13.05 -10.71 -3.75
N GLY A 111 -12.30 -11.78 -4.07
CA GLY A 111 -12.18 -12.29 -5.43
C GLY A 111 -10.97 -13.19 -5.62
N THR A 112 -10.52 -13.29 -6.87
CA THR A 112 -9.34 -14.08 -7.25
C THR A 112 -8.33 -13.18 -7.95
N ILE A 113 -7.06 -13.33 -7.62
CA ILE A 113 -5.97 -12.65 -8.33
C ILE A 113 -5.83 -13.26 -9.72
N SER A 114 -6.34 -12.59 -10.74
CA SER A 114 -6.28 -13.08 -12.12
C SER A 114 -4.93 -12.85 -12.79
N GLU A 115 -4.23 -11.78 -12.38
CA GLU A 115 -2.93 -11.43 -12.93
C GLU A 115 -2.11 -10.61 -11.94
N ILE A 116 -0.80 -10.84 -11.92
CA ILE A 116 0.19 -9.99 -11.24
C ILE A 116 1.25 -9.61 -12.28
N THR A 117 1.40 -8.32 -12.54
CA THR A 117 2.40 -7.81 -13.49
C THR A 117 3.35 -6.86 -12.78
N TYR A 118 4.63 -7.20 -12.74
CA TYR A 118 5.69 -6.36 -12.19
C TYR A 118 6.39 -5.59 -13.30
N LYS A 119 6.56 -4.28 -13.09
CA LYS A 119 7.29 -3.41 -14.01
C LYS A 119 8.45 -2.73 -13.30
N PRO A 120 9.70 -3.02 -13.67
CA PRO A 120 10.84 -2.26 -13.20
C PRO A 120 10.73 -0.79 -13.61
N GLY A 121 11.24 0.12 -12.78
CA GLY A 121 11.18 1.54 -13.05
C GLY A 121 12.14 2.36 -12.22
N LYS A 122 11.94 3.67 -12.24
CA LYS A 122 12.69 4.65 -11.45
C LYS A 122 12.12 4.73 -10.02
N PHE A 123 12.76 5.56 -9.20
CA PHE A 123 12.33 5.88 -7.84
C PHE A 123 12.27 7.41 -7.69
N ILE A 124 11.25 8.03 -8.30
CA ILE A 124 10.96 9.45 -8.11
C ILE A 124 9.87 9.64 -7.05
N ASN A 125 9.65 10.88 -6.62
CA ASN A 125 8.64 11.16 -5.59
C ASN A 125 7.25 10.67 -6.04
N ALA A 126 6.65 9.75 -5.28
CA ALA A 126 5.38 9.09 -5.61
C ALA A 126 4.16 10.03 -5.59
N SER A 127 4.26 11.23 -5.00
CA SER A 127 3.20 12.24 -5.04
C SER A 127 3.04 12.90 -6.41
N LEU A 128 4.04 12.79 -7.29
CA LEU A 128 4.02 13.38 -8.62
C LEU A 128 3.26 12.49 -9.62
N ASP A 129 2.52 13.10 -10.55
CA ASP A 129 1.78 12.37 -11.59
C ASP A 129 2.69 11.47 -12.44
N LYS A 130 3.90 11.96 -12.77
CA LYS A 130 4.92 11.18 -13.52
C LYS A 130 5.39 9.91 -12.80
N ALA A 131 5.20 9.81 -11.48
CA ALA A 131 5.53 8.59 -10.75
C ALA A 131 4.69 7.40 -11.20
N SER A 132 3.45 7.64 -11.64
CA SER A 132 2.57 6.61 -12.20
C SER A 132 3.11 5.98 -13.48
N GLU A 133 3.99 6.66 -14.21
CA GLU A 133 4.50 6.20 -15.51
C GLU A 133 5.94 5.70 -15.44
N ASP A 134 6.77 6.31 -14.60
CA ASP A 134 8.21 6.10 -14.57
C ASP A 134 8.69 5.18 -13.45
N ASN A 135 7.98 5.13 -12.30
CA ASN A 135 8.44 4.38 -11.13
C ASN A 135 8.22 2.87 -11.24
N GLU A 136 8.98 2.12 -10.44
CA GLU A 136 8.78 0.69 -10.21
C GLU A 136 7.34 0.44 -9.72
N ARG A 137 6.65 -0.54 -10.32
CA ARG A 137 5.23 -0.82 -10.07
C ARG A 137 4.95 -2.31 -10.03
N CYS A 138 3.92 -2.66 -9.25
CA CYS A 138 3.32 -3.98 -9.27
C CYS A 138 1.80 -3.84 -9.41
N TYR A 139 1.25 -4.46 -10.44
CA TYR A 139 -0.17 -4.47 -10.76
C TYR A 139 -0.78 -5.77 -10.28
N TYR A 140 -1.89 -5.67 -9.57
CA TYR A 140 -2.74 -6.79 -9.18
C TYR A 140 -4.09 -6.62 -9.85
N LYS A 141 -4.42 -7.51 -10.76
CA LYS A 141 -5.74 -7.59 -11.36
C LYS A 141 -6.56 -8.60 -10.58
N ILE A 142 -7.60 -8.13 -9.92
CA ILE A 142 -8.49 -8.91 -9.07
C ILE A 142 -9.79 -9.11 -9.81
N LYS A 143 -10.16 -10.35 -10.09
CA LYS A 143 -11.49 -10.69 -10.56
C LYS A 143 -12.39 -10.77 -9.35
N SER A 144 -13.22 -9.74 -9.14
CA SER A 144 -14.14 -9.68 -8.00
C SER A 144 -15.16 -10.82 -8.03
N SER A 145 -15.80 -11.10 -6.89
CA SER A 145 -16.90 -12.06 -6.77
C SER A 145 -18.04 -11.81 -7.74
N PHE A 146 -18.22 -10.57 -8.23
CA PHE A 146 -19.21 -10.20 -9.25
C PHE A 146 -18.72 -10.29 -10.69
N GLY A 147 -17.50 -10.70 -10.90
CA GLY A 147 -16.91 -10.80 -12.22
C GLY A 147 -16.35 -9.50 -12.80
N GLU A 148 -16.28 -8.42 -12.02
CA GLU A 148 -15.65 -7.16 -12.43
C GLU A 148 -14.12 -7.19 -12.16
N ASP A 149 -13.36 -6.47 -12.98
CA ASP A 149 -11.94 -6.32 -12.81
C ASP A 149 -11.65 -5.11 -11.91
N ILE A 150 -11.08 -5.35 -10.73
CA ILE A 150 -10.56 -4.32 -9.84
C ILE A 150 -9.04 -4.40 -9.91
N ILE A 151 -8.38 -3.25 -10.14
CA ILE A 151 -6.92 -3.23 -10.28
C ILE A 151 -6.32 -2.43 -9.16
N VAL A 152 -5.35 -3.01 -8.46
CA VAL A 152 -4.51 -2.31 -7.48
C VAL A 152 -3.12 -2.18 -8.05
N VAL A 153 -2.56 -0.97 -8.01
CA VAL A 153 -1.19 -0.72 -8.47
C VAL A 153 -0.37 -0.20 -7.29
N GLN A 154 0.61 -0.96 -6.88
CA GLN A 154 1.64 -0.50 -5.96
C GLN A 154 2.69 0.28 -6.74
N ILE A 155 3.01 1.50 -6.31
CA ILE A 155 3.97 2.39 -6.97
C ILE A 155 5.03 2.77 -5.95
N ALA A 156 6.29 2.38 -6.22
CA ALA A 156 7.41 2.73 -5.38
C ALA A 156 7.73 4.23 -5.46
N GLY A 157 8.15 4.84 -4.35
CA GLY A 157 8.57 6.24 -4.30
C GLY A 157 10.08 6.42 -4.17
N LEU A 158 10.52 7.65 -3.90
CA LEU A 158 11.93 8.07 -3.89
C LEU A 158 12.82 7.23 -2.96
N LEU A 159 12.32 6.85 -1.80
CA LEU A 159 13.04 6.03 -0.81
C LEU A 159 12.71 4.55 -0.94
N ALA A 160 11.69 4.21 -1.72
CA ALA A 160 11.26 2.84 -1.94
C ALA A 160 12.33 2.09 -2.74
N ARG A 161 12.76 0.95 -2.20
CA ARG A 161 13.74 0.10 -2.88
C ARG A 161 13.18 -1.29 -3.19
N ARG A 162 11.92 -1.54 -2.88
CA ARG A 162 11.28 -2.82 -3.18
C ARG A 162 9.77 -2.81 -2.92
N ILE A 163 9.05 -3.34 -3.86
CA ILE A 163 7.68 -3.80 -3.71
C ILE A 163 7.75 -5.28 -3.30
N VAL A 164 7.07 -5.64 -2.23
CA VAL A 164 6.94 -7.02 -1.73
C VAL A 164 5.54 -7.49 -2.00
N THR A 165 5.40 -8.59 -2.75
CA THR A 165 4.13 -9.24 -3.06
C THR A 165 3.90 -10.39 -2.09
N GLU A 166 2.70 -10.50 -1.51
CA GLU A 166 2.30 -11.55 -0.55
C GLU A 166 1.20 -12.46 -1.08
N CYS A 167 0.84 -12.30 -2.35
CA CYS A 167 -0.12 -13.15 -3.03
C CYS A 167 0.44 -13.61 -4.38
N SER A 168 -0.15 -14.66 -4.91
CA SER A 168 0.18 -15.26 -6.21
C SER A 168 -1.01 -15.19 -7.15
N LYS A 169 -0.76 -15.36 -8.45
CA LYS A 169 -1.83 -15.54 -9.42
C LYS A 169 -2.66 -16.77 -9.02
N ASP A 170 -3.96 -16.65 -9.23
CA ASP A 170 -5.01 -17.64 -8.92
C ASP A 170 -5.32 -17.80 -7.41
N ASP A 171 -4.68 -17.02 -6.53
CA ASP A 171 -5.04 -16.99 -5.11
C ASP A 171 -6.44 -16.39 -4.93
N ALA A 172 -7.26 -17.06 -4.12
CA ALA A 172 -8.50 -16.50 -3.60
C ALA A 172 -8.19 -15.55 -2.44
N ILE A 173 -8.69 -14.34 -2.50
CA ILE A 173 -8.47 -13.30 -1.49
C ILE A 173 -9.79 -12.75 -0.95
N ASN A 174 -9.79 -12.38 0.32
CA ASN A 174 -10.90 -11.69 0.94
C ASN A 174 -10.65 -10.17 0.97
N GLN A 175 -11.72 -9.39 1.00
CA GLN A 175 -11.64 -7.95 1.21
C GLN A 175 -10.86 -7.63 2.49
N GLY A 176 -9.90 -6.71 2.41
CA GLY A 176 -9.01 -6.36 3.52
C GLY A 176 -7.83 -7.30 3.76
N SER A 177 -7.72 -8.43 3.04
CA SER A 177 -6.56 -9.32 3.10
C SER A 177 -5.30 -8.61 2.63
N ARG A 178 -4.15 -8.95 3.22
CA ARG A 178 -2.84 -8.44 2.81
C ARG A 178 -2.52 -8.90 1.40
N ILE A 179 -2.04 -8.00 0.55
CA ILE A 179 -1.59 -8.32 -0.82
C ILE A 179 -0.10 -8.02 -1.01
N GLY A 180 0.49 -7.27 -0.10
CA GLY A 180 1.91 -6.95 -0.14
C GLY A 180 2.27 -5.70 0.64
N MET A 181 3.50 -5.25 0.47
CA MET A 181 4.05 -4.07 1.16
C MET A 181 4.98 -3.29 0.23
N ILE A 182 4.99 -1.96 0.35
CA ILE A 182 5.96 -1.10 -0.33
C ILE A 182 6.89 -0.51 0.72
N ARG A 183 8.22 -0.64 0.54
CA ARG A 183 9.18 -0.08 1.49
C ARG A 183 9.48 1.38 1.16
N PHE A 184 9.24 2.28 2.13
CA PHE A 184 9.63 3.70 2.19
C PHE A 184 9.02 4.61 1.10
N GLY A 185 7.96 5.35 1.48
CA GLY A 185 7.33 6.42 0.72
C GLY A 185 6.79 5.96 -0.63
N SER A 186 5.48 5.88 -0.78
CA SER A 186 4.86 5.17 -1.89
C SER A 186 3.46 5.67 -2.19
N ARG A 187 2.87 5.13 -3.25
CA ARG A 187 1.48 5.38 -3.64
C ARG A 187 0.81 4.07 -4.02
N ALA A 188 -0.46 3.95 -3.70
CA ALA A 188 -1.32 2.89 -4.21
C ALA A 188 -2.43 3.51 -5.04
N ASP A 189 -2.62 3.00 -6.26
CA ASP A 189 -3.72 3.39 -7.13
C ASP A 189 -4.73 2.24 -7.22
N VAL A 190 -6.04 2.57 -7.18
CA VAL A 190 -7.12 1.61 -7.39
C VAL A 190 -7.90 2.03 -8.62
N TYR A 191 -8.10 1.09 -9.54
CA TYR A 191 -8.91 1.30 -10.73
C TYR A 191 -10.13 0.41 -10.67
N PHE A 192 -11.30 0.96 -10.99
CA PHE A 192 -12.57 0.24 -11.01
C PHE A 192 -13.55 0.86 -12.00
N GLU A 193 -14.50 0.04 -12.45
CA GLU A 193 -15.69 0.42 -13.22
C GLU A 193 -16.93 0.26 -12.32
N ASN A 194 -18.06 0.81 -12.73
CA ASN A 194 -19.39 0.57 -12.13
C ASN A 194 -19.54 0.84 -10.61
N TYR A 195 -18.63 1.58 -10.02
CA TYR A 195 -18.69 2.06 -8.63
C TYR A 195 -18.65 3.58 -8.61
N LYS A 196 -19.36 4.17 -7.64
CA LYS A 196 -19.33 5.62 -7.38
C LYS A 196 -18.35 5.91 -6.25
N PRO A 197 -17.36 6.80 -6.44
CA PRO A 197 -16.47 7.23 -5.37
C PRO A 197 -17.27 7.78 -4.18
N LEU A 198 -16.87 7.39 -2.96
CA LEU A 198 -17.40 7.88 -1.69
C LEU A 198 -16.44 8.84 -0.99
N VAL A 199 -15.26 9.00 -1.54
CA VAL A 199 -14.15 9.78 -0.97
C VAL A 199 -13.79 10.94 -1.88
N ARG A 200 -13.06 11.89 -1.33
CA ARG A 200 -12.54 13.07 -2.03
C ARG A 200 -11.05 13.25 -1.78
N GLU A 201 -10.40 14.05 -2.59
CA GLU A 201 -9.01 14.47 -2.40
C GLU A 201 -8.80 15.10 -1.01
N GLU A 202 -7.59 14.98 -0.48
CA GLU A 202 -7.16 15.42 0.86
C GLU A 202 -7.78 14.63 2.03
N GLN A 203 -8.61 13.64 1.75
CA GLN A 203 -9.19 12.78 2.79
C GLN A 203 -8.17 11.72 3.25
N LYS A 204 -8.11 11.47 4.56
CA LYS A 204 -7.34 10.36 5.12
C LYS A 204 -8.01 9.02 4.86
N SER A 205 -7.19 8.04 4.60
CA SER A 205 -7.58 6.67 4.27
C SER A 205 -6.88 5.66 5.17
N LEU A 206 -7.58 4.60 5.56
CA LEU A 206 -7.08 3.45 6.30
C LEU A 206 -7.30 2.17 5.48
N ALA A 207 -6.21 1.44 5.26
CA ALA A 207 -6.22 0.18 4.52
C ALA A 207 -7.20 -0.84 5.12
N GLY A 208 -8.06 -1.40 4.29
CA GLY A 208 -9.06 -2.40 4.69
C GLY A 208 -10.29 -1.84 5.42
N GLU A 209 -10.33 -0.55 5.78
CA GLU A 209 -11.41 0.02 6.59
C GLU A 209 -12.13 1.19 5.91
N THR A 210 -11.41 2.11 5.25
CA THR A 210 -12.04 3.24 4.56
C THR A 210 -12.81 2.77 3.33
N LEU A 211 -14.11 3.10 3.25
CA LEU A 211 -14.92 2.82 2.07
C LEU A 211 -14.55 3.81 0.96
N LEU A 212 -13.96 3.32 -0.12
CA LEU A 212 -13.52 4.14 -1.27
C LEU A 212 -14.64 4.39 -2.26
N ALA A 213 -15.43 3.37 -2.54
CA ALA A 213 -16.47 3.45 -3.56
C ALA A 213 -17.63 2.49 -3.25
N LYS A 214 -18.80 2.80 -3.79
CA LYS A 214 -20.01 1.98 -3.70
C LYS A 214 -20.50 1.65 -5.09
N ARG A 215 -20.95 0.42 -5.28
CA ARG A 215 -21.61 -0.07 -6.50
C ARG A 215 -23.00 0.49 -6.68
#